data_020e605c21a1a9ff8884cf84d6137e39
#
_entry.id   020e605c21a1a9ff8884cf84d6137e39
#
_cell.length_a   1.000
_cell.length_b   1.000
_cell.length_c   1.000
_cell.angle_alpha   90.00
_cell.angle_beta   90.00
_cell.angle_gamma   90.00
#
_symmetry.space_group_name_H-M   'P 1'
#
loop_
_entity.id
_entity.type
_entity.pdbx_description
1 polymer ?
#
loop_
_entity_poly.entity_id
_entity_poly.type
_entity_poly.pdbx_seq_one_letter_code
_entity_poly.pdbx_strand_id
1 'polypeptide(L)'
;NMPTPQTARHLSNHVEAEVVEALRNAVVAAYPKLSHRYYALKAKWMGLETMQIWDRNAPLPIEDNRLVDWATAQEMVLSAYADFLPEMAEIAKPFFTDGWIDAAVKPGKAPGAFAHPTVTTVHPYVMLNYLGKPRDVMTLAHELGHGVHQVLAAGQGLSLIHI
;
A
#
# COMPACT_ATOMS: atom_id res chain seq x y z
N ASN A 1 9.46 28.23 16.49
CA ASN A 1 8.55 27.52 17.40
C ASN A 1 7.37 26.96 16.62
N MET A 2 7.11 25.68 16.78
CA MET A 2 5.92 25.03 16.22
C MET A 2 4.82 25.04 17.28
N PRO A 3 3.58 25.50 16.97
CA PRO A 3 2.49 25.59 17.95
C PRO A 3 2.10 24.22 18.55
N THR A 4 2.16 23.16 17.76
CA THR A 4 1.87 21.79 18.18
C THR A 4 2.91 20.81 17.61
N PRO A 5 3.05 19.60 18.18
CA PRO A 5 3.94 18.56 17.62
C PRO A 5 3.60 18.18 16.16
N GLN A 6 2.33 18.30 15.76
CA GLN A 6 1.86 17.96 14.42
C GLN A 6 2.11 19.06 13.38
N THR A 7 2.37 20.29 13.80
CA THR A 7 2.50 21.45 12.89
C THR A 7 3.55 21.22 11.79
N ALA A 8 4.71 20.64 12.13
CA ALA A 8 5.74 20.34 11.14
C ALA A 8 5.23 19.38 10.05
N ARG A 9 4.42 18.39 10.43
CA ARG A 9 3.83 17.44 9.48
C ARG A 9 2.75 18.10 8.63
N HIS A 10 1.93 18.98 9.22
CA HIS A 10 0.92 19.71 8.44
C HIS A 10 1.57 20.60 7.37
N LEU A 11 2.64 21.32 7.73
CA LEU A 11 3.41 22.11 6.78
C LEU A 11 4.04 21.25 5.67
N SER A 12 4.64 20.12 6.04
CA SER A 12 5.23 19.19 5.09
C SER A 12 4.21 18.61 4.13
N ASN A 13 2.98 18.39 4.57
CA ASN A 13 1.88 17.84 3.77
C ASN A 13 1.04 18.93 3.08
N HIS A 14 1.40 20.22 3.22
CA HIS A 14 0.64 21.34 2.66
C HIS A 14 -0.86 21.27 3.03
N VAL A 15 -1.17 20.95 4.29
CA VAL A 15 -2.54 20.76 4.78
C VAL A 15 -2.80 21.60 6.03
N GLU A 16 -3.97 22.20 6.15
CA GLU A 16 -4.42 22.96 7.30
C GLU A 16 -4.79 22.01 8.46
N ALA A 17 -4.63 22.49 9.69
CA ALA A 17 -4.92 21.70 10.90
C ALA A 17 -6.40 21.29 10.97
N GLU A 18 -7.31 22.14 10.52
CA GLU A 18 -8.76 21.91 10.51
C GLU A 18 -9.14 20.76 9.59
N VAL A 19 -8.46 20.59 8.45
CA VAL A 19 -8.67 19.46 7.52
C VAL A 19 -8.26 18.15 8.18
N VAL A 20 -7.11 18.14 8.86
CA VAL A 20 -6.64 16.95 9.59
C VAL A 20 -7.58 16.59 10.73
N GLU A 21 -8.07 17.58 11.47
CA GLU A 21 -9.03 17.35 12.56
C GLU A 21 -10.37 16.84 12.04
N ALA A 22 -10.87 17.39 10.93
CA ALA A 22 -12.10 16.91 10.28
C ALA A 22 -11.97 15.45 9.82
N LEU A 23 -10.84 15.09 9.19
CA LEU A 23 -10.55 13.71 8.80
C LEU A 23 -10.51 12.79 10.01
N ARG A 24 -9.76 13.17 11.06
CA ARG A 24 -9.68 12.42 12.31
C ARG A 24 -11.06 12.16 12.91
N ASN A 25 -11.88 13.18 13.01
CA ASN A 25 -13.22 13.09 13.59
C ASN A 25 -14.13 12.17 12.76
N ALA A 26 -14.08 12.28 11.43
CA ALA A 26 -14.83 11.40 10.53
C ALA A 26 -14.41 9.93 10.68
N VAL A 27 -13.10 9.66 10.77
CA VAL A 27 -12.56 8.31 10.97
C VAL A 27 -12.98 7.74 12.31
N VAL A 28 -12.86 8.51 13.40
CA VAL A 28 -13.28 8.08 14.75
C VAL A 28 -14.79 7.80 14.80
N ALA A 29 -15.60 8.64 14.20
CA ALA A 29 -17.05 8.43 14.10
C ALA A 29 -17.43 7.16 13.31
N ALA A 30 -16.57 6.75 12.38
CA ALA A 30 -16.79 5.54 11.58
C ALA A 30 -16.38 4.24 12.30
N TYR A 31 -15.60 4.28 13.38
CA TYR A 31 -15.10 3.09 14.09
C TYR A 31 -16.20 2.08 14.44
N PRO A 32 -17.36 2.46 15.01
CA PRO A 32 -18.38 1.47 15.37
C PRO A 32 -18.92 0.69 14.16
N LYS A 33 -18.99 1.34 13.00
CA LYS A 33 -19.54 0.75 11.77
C LYS A 33 -18.50 -0.07 10.99
N LEU A 34 -17.23 0.21 11.14
CA LEU A 34 -16.14 -0.39 10.36
C LEU A 34 -15.25 -1.28 11.24
N SER A 35 -14.29 -0.71 11.95
CA SER A 35 -13.27 -1.48 12.66
C SER A 35 -13.82 -2.30 13.82
N HIS A 36 -14.72 -1.76 14.64
CA HIS A 36 -15.32 -2.51 15.75
C HIS A 36 -16.15 -3.69 15.23
N ARG A 37 -16.92 -3.48 14.16
CA ARG A 37 -17.65 -4.54 13.48
C ARG A 37 -16.72 -5.63 12.94
N TYR A 38 -15.64 -5.23 12.29
CA TYR A 38 -14.63 -6.18 11.77
C TYR A 38 -14.02 -7.02 12.90
N TYR A 39 -13.58 -6.38 13.99
CA TYR A 39 -12.97 -7.11 15.10
C TYR A 39 -13.95 -8.01 15.84
N ALA A 40 -15.21 -7.61 15.98
CA ALA A 40 -16.25 -8.49 16.50
C ALA A 40 -16.46 -9.74 15.62
N LEU A 41 -16.40 -9.57 14.30
CA LEU A 41 -16.46 -10.69 13.34
C LEU A 41 -15.20 -11.56 13.41
N LYS A 42 -14.03 -10.94 13.46
CA LYS A 42 -12.75 -11.65 13.59
C LYS A 42 -12.69 -12.48 14.88
N ALA A 43 -13.16 -11.94 16.02
CA ALA A 43 -13.24 -12.68 17.27
C ALA A 43 -14.06 -13.97 17.10
N LYS A 44 -15.22 -13.87 16.43
CA LYS A 44 -16.06 -15.06 16.15
C LYS A 44 -15.33 -16.09 15.29
N TRP A 45 -14.64 -15.67 14.24
CA TRP A 45 -13.87 -16.57 13.39
C TRP A 45 -12.72 -17.25 14.12
N MET A 46 -12.13 -16.58 15.11
CA MET A 46 -11.05 -17.11 15.95
C MET A 46 -11.55 -17.89 17.16
N GLY A 47 -12.88 -17.98 17.38
CA GLY A 47 -13.46 -18.64 18.54
C GLY A 47 -13.19 -17.90 19.87
N LEU A 48 -12.96 -16.60 19.82
CA LEU A 48 -12.69 -15.76 20.98
C LEU A 48 -13.96 -15.02 21.40
N GLU A 49 -14.17 -14.90 22.71
CA GLU A 49 -15.25 -14.05 23.25
C GLU A 49 -14.93 -12.57 23.04
N THR A 50 -13.67 -12.18 23.25
CA THR A 50 -13.19 -10.81 23.10
C THR A 50 -11.77 -10.81 22.51
N MET A 51 -11.53 -9.92 21.54
CA MET A 51 -10.19 -9.68 20.97
C MET A 51 -9.32 -8.91 21.98
N GLN A 52 -8.09 -9.34 22.12
CA GLN A 52 -7.05 -8.59 22.82
C GLN A 52 -6.19 -7.84 21.80
N ILE A 53 -5.38 -6.89 22.27
CA ILE A 53 -4.57 -6.05 21.38
C ILE A 53 -3.56 -6.87 20.55
N TRP A 54 -3.05 -7.95 21.08
CA TRP A 54 -2.13 -8.87 20.40
C TRP A 54 -2.81 -9.75 19.36
N ASP A 55 -4.12 -9.98 19.44
CA ASP A 55 -4.89 -10.75 18.46
C ASP A 55 -5.18 -9.94 17.19
N ARG A 56 -4.95 -8.63 17.24
CA ARG A 56 -5.25 -7.71 16.14
C ARG A 56 -4.66 -8.17 14.81
N ASN A 57 -3.40 -8.59 14.82
CA ASN A 57 -2.67 -9.03 13.64
C ASN A 57 -2.52 -10.55 13.54
N ALA A 58 -3.14 -11.30 14.45
CA ALA A 58 -3.13 -12.75 14.38
C ALA A 58 -3.77 -13.24 13.09
N PRO A 59 -3.21 -14.27 12.43
CA PRO A 59 -3.79 -14.85 11.23
C PRO A 59 -5.16 -15.44 11.53
N LEU A 60 -6.04 -15.44 10.53
CA LEU A 60 -7.31 -16.16 10.65
C LEU A 60 -7.06 -17.68 10.60
N PRO A 61 -7.92 -18.51 11.21
CA PRO A 61 -7.77 -19.96 11.21
C PRO A 61 -7.95 -20.59 9.81
N ILE A 62 -8.29 -19.80 8.82
CA ILE A 62 -8.33 -20.21 7.42
C ILE A 62 -6.96 -19.86 6.81
N GLU A 63 -6.05 -20.82 6.84
CA GLU A 63 -4.74 -20.63 6.22
C GLU A 63 -4.84 -20.80 4.70
N ASP A 64 -4.54 -19.74 3.97
CA ASP A 64 -4.23 -19.82 2.55
C ASP A 64 -2.72 -19.98 2.40
N ASN A 65 -2.28 -21.23 2.34
CA ASN A 65 -0.85 -21.59 2.20
C ASN A 65 -0.40 -21.64 0.73
N ARG A 66 -1.23 -21.15 -0.21
CA ARG A 66 -0.81 -21.08 -1.62
C ARG A 66 0.38 -20.16 -1.76
N LEU A 67 1.33 -20.61 -2.56
CA LEU A 67 2.42 -19.76 -3.02
C LEU A 67 2.16 -19.40 -4.47
N VAL A 68 2.31 -18.15 -4.78
CA VAL A 68 2.22 -17.58 -6.13
C VAL A 68 3.64 -17.25 -6.56
N ASP A 69 4.12 -17.87 -7.64
CA ASP A 69 5.43 -17.53 -8.18
C ASP A 69 5.44 -16.12 -8.80
N TRP A 70 6.63 -15.59 -9.03
CA TRP A 70 6.78 -14.21 -9.49
C TRP A 70 6.15 -13.95 -10.87
N ALA A 71 6.27 -14.90 -11.81
CA ALA A 71 5.71 -14.75 -13.15
C ALA A 71 4.18 -14.72 -13.10
N THR A 72 3.58 -15.65 -12.34
CA THR A 72 2.12 -15.66 -12.09
C THR A 72 1.65 -14.38 -11.41
N ALA A 73 2.41 -13.85 -10.45
CA ALA A 73 2.05 -12.59 -9.80
C ALA A 73 2.05 -11.40 -10.77
N GLN A 74 3.04 -11.34 -11.67
CA GLN A 74 3.08 -10.33 -12.73
C GLN A 74 1.84 -10.39 -13.63
N GLU A 75 1.51 -11.60 -14.11
CA GLU A 75 0.33 -11.81 -14.95
C GLU A 75 -0.97 -11.40 -14.23
N MET A 76 -1.13 -11.81 -12.98
CA MET A 76 -2.30 -11.46 -12.17
C MET A 76 -2.47 -9.95 -12.02
N VAL A 77 -1.38 -9.24 -11.69
CA VAL A 77 -1.43 -7.78 -11.49
C VAL A 77 -1.68 -7.04 -12.80
N LEU A 78 -0.98 -7.42 -13.87
CA LEU A 78 -1.17 -6.78 -15.18
C LEU A 78 -2.56 -7.06 -15.74
N SER A 79 -3.09 -8.27 -15.57
CA SER A 79 -4.46 -8.61 -15.98
C SER A 79 -5.49 -7.79 -15.20
N ALA A 80 -5.36 -7.70 -13.87
CA ALA A 80 -6.27 -6.89 -13.05
C ALA A 80 -6.22 -5.39 -13.42
N TYR A 81 -5.04 -4.88 -13.77
CA TYR A 81 -4.90 -3.50 -14.25
C TYR A 81 -5.54 -3.32 -15.63
N ALA A 82 -5.35 -4.28 -16.54
CA ALA A 82 -5.96 -4.22 -17.88
C ALA A 82 -7.48 -4.31 -17.83
N ASP A 83 -8.03 -5.10 -16.92
CA ASP A 83 -9.49 -5.22 -16.70
C ASP A 83 -10.08 -3.91 -16.18
N PHE A 84 -9.33 -3.17 -15.36
CA PHE A 84 -9.76 -1.86 -14.86
C PHE A 84 -9.57 -0.77 -15.93
N LEU A 85 -8.37 -0.66 -16.51
CA LEU A 85 -8.01 0.29 -17.54
C LEU A 85 -6.79 -0.24 -18.31
N PRO A 86 -6.92 -0.60 -19.61
CA PRO A 86 -5.81 -1.15 -20.39
C PRO A 86 -4.55 -0.29 -20.39
N GLU A 87 -4.70 1.03 -20.44
CA GLU A 87 -3.58 1.98 -20.36
C GLU A 87 -2.77 1.87 -19.07
N MET A 88 -3.42 1.55 -17.95
CA MET A 88 -2.75 1.34 -16.67
C MET A 88 -1.79 0.14 -16.73
N ALA A 89 -2.20 -0.94 -17.38
CA ALA A 89 -1.35 -2.10 -17.59
C ALA A 89 -0.17 -1.78 -18.51
N GLU A 90 -0.37 -1.01 -19.58
CA GLU A 90 0.71 -0.60 -20.48
C GLU A 90 1.77 0.25 -19.75
N ILE A 91 1.35 1.18 -18.89
CA ILE A 91 2.27 1.98 -18.06
C ILE A 91 3.02 1.10 -17.03
N ALA A 92 2.37 0.04 -16.54
CA ALA A 92 2.96 -0.86 -15.55
C ALA A 92 3.98 -1.85 -16.13
N LYS A 93 3.86 -2.25 -17.40
CA LYS A 93 4.73 -3.26 -18.04
C LYS A 93 6.23 -2.94 -17.92
N PRO A 94 6.73 -1.73 -18.19
CA PRO A 94 8.15 -1.40 -18.08
C PRO A 94 8.74 -1.68 -16.68
N PHE A 95 7.94 -1.59 -15.62
CA PHE A 95 8.41 -1.91 -14.28
C PHE A 95 8.92 -3.35 -14.18
N PHE A 96 8.32 -4.27 -14.92
CA PHE A 96 8.74 -5.67 -14.96
C PHE A 96 9.81 -5.93 -16.01
N THR A 97 9.66 -5.40 -17.22
CA THR A 97 10.56 -5.68 -18.35
C THR A 97 11.91 -5.00 -18.21
N ASP A 98 11.93 -3.79 -17.64
CA ASP A 98 13.12 -2.95 -17.58
C ASP A 98 13.78 -2.97 -16.18
N GLY A 99 13.23 -3.80 -15.27
CA GLY A 99 13.84 -4.05 -13.97
C GLY A 99 13.69 -2.90 -12.96
N TRP A 100 12.56 -2.19 -12.98
CA TRP A 100 12.29 -1.08 -12.05
C TRP A 100 11.74 -1.55 -10.69
N ILE A 101 11.66 -2.88 -10.48
CA ILE A 101 11.19 -3.50 -9.23
C ILE A 101 12.31 -4.32 -8.60
N ASP A 102 12.71 -3.97 -7.38
CA ASP A 102 13.54 -4.85 -6.53
C ASP A 102 12.63 -5.69 -5.63
N ALA A 103 12.33 -6.91 -6.08
CA ALA A 103 11.40 -7.83 -5.40
C ALA A 103 12.10 -8.89 -4.51
N ALA A 104 13.36 -9.20 -4.77
CA ALA A 104 14.04 -10.29 -4.10
C ALA A 104 14.30 -10.01 -2.61
N VAL A 105 14.04 -11.00 -1.77
CA VAL A 105 14.43 -10.96 -0.34
C VAL A 105 15.93 -11.16 -0.25
N LYS A 106 16.63 -10.26 0.45
CA LYS A 106 18.09 -10.29 0.62
C LYS A 106 18.48 -9.94 2.06
N PRO A 107 19.54 -10.51 2.61
CA PRO A 107 20.08 -10.08 3.91
C PRO A 107 20.39 -8.58 3.90
N GLY A 108 19.99 -7.88 4.96
CA GLY A 108 20.22 -6.43 5.12
C GLY A 108 19.26 -5.52 4.33
N LYS A 109 18.37 -6.07 3.49
CA LYS A 109 17.35 -5.30 2.82
C LYS A 109 16.31 -4.80 3.84
N ALA A 110 15.87 -3.55 3.69
CA ALA A 110 14.84 -2.97 4.55
C ALA A 110 13.53 -3.78 4.46
N PRO A 111 12.81 -3.97 5.57
CA PRO A 111 11.50 -4.61 5.55
C PRO A 111 10.45 -3.68 4.93
N GLY A 112 9.32 -4.27 4.55
CA GLY A 112 8.20 -3.54 3.96
C GLY A 112 8.31 -3.41 2.45
N ALA A 113 7.60 -2.42 1.91
CA ALA A 113 7.56 -2.08 0.49
C ALA A 113 7.36 -0.57 0.32
N PHE A 114 7.78 -0.03 -0.80
CA PHE A 114 7.52 1.36 -1.18
C PHE A 114 7.72 1.57 -2.69
N ALA A 115 7.06 2.60 -3.23
CA ALA A 115 7.38 3.19 -4.53
C ALA A 115 8.08 4.54 -4.32
N HIS A 116 9.11 4.83 -5.09
CA HIS A 116 9.87 6.08 -5.01
C HIS A 116 9.96 6.74 -6.39
N PRO A 117 9.53 8.00 -6.53
CA PRO A 117 9.44 8.70 -7.83
C PRO A 117 10.79 9.08 -8.40
N THR A 118 11.85 9.10 -7.59
CA THR A 118 13.17 9.63 -7.94
C THR A 118 13.10 11.12 -8.33
N VAL A 119 13.27 11.44 -9.61
CA VAL A 119 13.08 12.78 -10.16
C VAL A 119 12.18 12.70 -11.40
N THR A 120 11.56 13.80 -11.79
CA THR A 120 10.58 13.84 -12.90
C THR A 120 11.10 13.42 -14.27
N THR A 121 12.42 13.38 -14.44
CA THR A 121 13.09 13.00 -15.69
C THR A 121 13.57 11.55 -15.71
N VAL A 122 13.32 10.80 -14.63
CA VAL A 122 13.71 9.39 -14.47
C VAL A 122 12.47 8.61 -14.02
N HIS A 123 12.37 7.34 -14.40
CA HIS A 123 11.28 6.48 -13.98
C HIS A 123 11.30 6.23 -12.46
N PRO A 124 10.13 5.96 -11.86
CA PRO A 124 10.06 5.54 -10.47
C PRO A 124 10.67 4.14 -10.27
N TYR A 125 10.97 3.82 -9.00
CA TYR A 125 11.37 2.48 -8.58
C TYR A 125 10.39 1.95 -7.53
N VAL A 126 10.17 0.63 -7.56
CA VAL A 126 9.41 -0.09 -6.55
C VAL A 126 10.34 -1.05 -5.82
N MET A 127 10.28 -1.04 -4.49
CA MET A 127 10.95 -2.00 -3.63
C MET A 127 9.91 -2.78 -2.83
N LEU A 128 10.03 -4.10 -2.79
CA LEU A 128 9.26 -4.98 -1.92
C LEU A 128 10.07 -6.22 -1.55
N ASN A 129 9.55 -7.00 -0.59
CA ASN A 129 10.10 -8.29 -0.22
C ASN A 129 9.07 -9.37 -0.60
N TYR A 130 9.22 -9.97 -1.77
CA TYR A 130 8.29 -10.95 -2.32
C TYR A 130 8.63 -12.37 -1.86
N LEU A 131 7.73 -12.98 -1.09
CA LEU A 131 7.84 -14.36 -0.57
C LEU A 131 6.84 -15.32 -1.21
N GLY A 132 5.97 -14.83 -2.10
CA GLY A 132 4.99 -15.63 -2.81
C GLY A 132 3.65 -15.78 -2.10
N LYS A 133 3.43 -15.13 -0.96
CA LYS A 133 2.13 -15.17 -0.30
C LYS A 133 1.09 -14.35 -1.07
N PRO A 134 -0.21 -14.67 -0.99
CA PRO A 134 -1.27 -13.85 -1.61
C PRO A 134 -1.20 -12.38 -1.22
N ARG A 135 -0.82 -12.10 0.04
CA ARG A 135 -0.60 -10.72 0.51
C ARG A 135 0.52 -10.01 -0.25
N ASP A 136 1.56 -10.73 -0.66
CA ASP A 136 2.69 -10.12 -1.38
C ASP A 136 2.27 -9.71 -2.80
N VAL A 137 1.35 -10.46 -3.43
CA VAL A 137 0.73 -10.08 -4.71
C VAL A 137 -0.09 -8.79 -4.55
N MET A 138 -0.86 -8.67 -3.46
CA MET A 138 -1.59 -7.45 -3.14
C MET A 138 -0.66 -6.27 -2.90
N THR A 139 0.45 -6.49 -2.19
CA THR A 139 1.48 -5.47 -1.95
C THR A 139 2.13 -5.05 -3.27
N LEU A 140 2.47 -6.00 -4.14
CA LEU A 140 2.99 -5.70 -5.49
C LEU A 140 2.02 -4.81 -6.27
N ALA A 141 0.74 -5.16 -6.32
CA ALA A 141 -0.27 -4.36 -6.98
C ALA A 141 -0.40 -2.95 -6.36
N HIS A 142 -0.33 -2.84 -5.04
CA HIS A 142 -0.40 -1.56 -4.34
C HIS A 142 0.77 -0.64 -4.70
N GLU A 143 2.01 -1.14 -4.54
CA GLU A 143 3.21 -0.33 -4.81
C GLU A 143 3.38 -0.01 -6.29
N LEU A 144 3.03 -0.95 -7.17
CA LEU A 144 3.03 -0.71 -8.61
C LEU A 144 1.99 0.35 -9.00
N GLY A 145 0.84 0.39 -8.31
CA GLY A 145 -0.16 1.44 -8.48
C GLY A 145 0.39 2.83 -8.13
N HIS A 146 1.18 2.94 -7.07
CA HIS A 146 1.93 4.17 -6.80
C HIS A 146 2.93 4.49 -7.90
N GLY A 147 3.65 3.49 -8.43
CA GLY A 147 4.57 3.67 -9.54
C GLY A 147 3.89 4.20 -10.79
N VAL A 148 2.76 3.63 -11.19
CA VAL A 148 1.93 4.12 -12.31
C VAL A 148 1.49 5.57 -12.07
N HIS A 149 0.99 5.88 -10.88
CA HIS A 149 0.61 7.23 -10.51
C HIS A 149 1.80 8.21 -10.64
N GLN A 150 2.99 7.81 -10.19
CA GLN A 150 4.20 8.64 -10.27
C GLN A 150 4.62 8.91 -11.72
N VAL A 151 4.50 7.92 -12.62
CA VAL A 151 4.73 8.10 -14.06
C VAL A 151 3.77 9.13 -14.63
N LEU A 152 2.48 8.99 -14.35
CA LEU A 152 1.44 9.92 -14.85
C LEU A 152 1.59 11.32 -14.26
N ALA A 153 2.02 11.44 -13.02
CA ALA A 153 2.20 12.71 -12.32
C ALA A 153 3.51 13.44 -12.67
N ALA A 154 4.48 12.80 -13.31
CA ALA A 154 5.81 13.36 -13.54
C ALA A 154 5.78 14.75 -14.21
N GLY A 155 4.83 14.99 -15.12
CA GLY A 155 4.64 16.29 -15.76
C GLY A 155 4.14 17.40 -14.82
N GLN A 156 3.62 17.06 -13.64
CA GLN A 156 3.11 17.99 -12.63
C GLN A 156 4.15 18.29 -11.52
N GLY A 157 5.26 17.56 -11.49
CA GLY A 157 6.30 17.65 -10.47
C GLY A 157 6.20 16.55 -9.40
N LEU A 158 7.10 16.61 -8.41
CA LEU A 158 7.22 15.57 -7.37
C LEU A 158 6.18 15.68 -6.23
N SER A 159 5.41 16.75 -6.18
CA SER A 159 4.54 17.08 -5.03
C SER A 159 3.31 16.19 -4.86
N LEU A 160 3.01 15.30 -5.79
CA LEU A 160 1.76 14.54 -5.81
C LEU A 160 1.79 13.22 -5.03
N ILE A 161 2.86 12.96 -4.30
CA ILE A 161 3.07 11.66 -3.64
C ILE A 161 2.33 11.54 -2.31
N HIS A 162 1.76 12.60 -1.82
CA HIS A 162 1.18 12.66 -0.49
C HIS A 162 -0.35 12.81 -0.47
N ILE A 163 -0.99 12.32 -1.49
CA ILE A 163 -2.46 12.23 -1.48
C ILE A 163 -2.89 10.93 -0.82
#